data_63adc8aa1332a9ffde76db8583bdb98d
#
_entry.id   63adc8aa1332a9ffde76db8583bdb98d
#
_cell.length_a   1.000
_cell.length_b   1.000
_cell.length_c   1.000
_cell.angle_alpha   90.00
_cell.angle_beta   90.00
_cell.angle_gamma   90.00
#
_symmetry.space_group_name_H-M   'P 1'
#
loop_
_entity.id
_entity.type
_entity.pdbx_description
1 polymer ?
#
loop_
_entity_poly.entity_id
_entity_poly.type
_entity_poly.pdbx_seq_one_letter_code
_entity_poly.pdbx_strand_id
1 'polypeptide(L)'
;MSEQQVQGADQALDLNNELQSRREKLAGLRENGIAFPNDFRRDSTSDKLHAAYGDKDNEELEALGVEVTVAGRMMTRRIMGKASFVTLQDVGGRIQLYVARDDLAEGVYNDQFKKWDLGDILGARGKLFKTKTGELSIHCTELRLLTKALRPLPDKFHGLADQETRYRQRYLDLIANEESRNTFKVRSQVMSAIRNFMVERGFMEVETPMMQVIPGGASARPFITHHNALDIDMYLRIAPELYLKRLVVGGFERVFEINRNFRNEGVSPRHNPEFTMMELYMAYADYKDLIELTETLFRTLTEKVLGTSQVQYGDEVFDFGKPFEKLTMTEAIKKYRPETDLADLADMGKAVAIAESIGIKVEKSWGLGRVVTEIFEEVAESHLIQPTFITEYPAEVSPLARRNDVNPEITDRFEFFIGGREIGNGFSELNDAEDQAQRFADQVNAKDAGDDEAMFYDEDYVTALEHGLPPTAGL
;
A
#
# COMPACT_ATOMS: atom_id res chain seq x y z
N MET A 1 28.81 -17.06 31.49
CA MET A 1 27.69 -16.75 30.59
C MET A 1 26.88 -15.64 31.23
N SER A 2 26.52 -14.61 30.50
CA SER A 2 25.68 -13.52 31.04
C SER A 2 24.26 -14.01 31.32
N GLU A 3 23.55 -13.40 32.27
CA GLU A 3 22.14 -13.74 32.56
C GLU A 3 21.25 -13.72 31.30
N GLN A 4 21.54 -12.84 30.33
CA GLN A 4 20.84 -12.78 29.02
C GLN A 4 21.12 -14.01 28.16
N GLN A 5 22.31 -14.61 28.21
CA GLN A 5 22.63 -15.84 27.46
C GLN A 5 21.95 -17.07 28.07
N VAL A 6 21.81 -17.10 29.41
CA VAL A 6 21.09 -18.16 30.11
C VAL A 6 19.59 -18.07 29.84
N GLN A 7 18.99 -16.89 29.94
CA GLN A 7 17.57 -16.67 29.60
C GLN A 7 17.25 -17.02 28.13
N GLY A 8 18.11 -16.67 27.18
CA GLY A 8 17.92 -17.03 25.77
C GLY A 8 18.00 -18.55 25.51
N ALA A 9 18.87 -19.25 26.23
CA ALA A 9 19.01 -20.71 26.14
C ALA A 9 17.77 -21.43 26.70
N ASP A 10 17.26 -20.99 27.85
CA ASP A 10 16.06 -21.54 28.48
C ASP A 10 14.81 -21.31 27.63
N GLN A 11 14.63 -20.12 27.06
CA GLN A 11 13.52 -19.83 26.12
C GLN A 11 13.57 -20.69 24.86
N ALA A 12 14.75 -20.91 24.29
CA ALA A 12 14.92 -21.79 23.13
C ALA A 12 14.61 -23.26 23.46
N LEU A 13 14.97 -23.74 24.66
CA LEU A 13 14.68 -25.09 25.12
C LEU A 13 13.18 -25.28 25.33
N ASP A 14 12.50 -24.31 25.95
CA ASP A 14 11.06 -24.33 26.18
C ASP A 14 10.29 -24.33 24.86
N LEU A 15 10.71 -23.52 23.88
CA LEU A 15 10.11 -23.51 22.54
C LEU A 15 10.25 -24.87 21.85
N ASN A 16 11.43 -25.49 21.92
CA ASN A 16 11.67 -26.80 21.32
C ASN A 16 10.78 -27.88 21.93
N ASN A 17 10.61 -27.88 23.25
CA ASN A 17 9.73 -28.79 23.97
C ASN A 17 8.25 -28.60 23.56
N GLU A 18 7.82 -27.35 23.43
CA GLU A 18 6.45 -27.05 22.95
C GLU A 18 6.24 -27.50 21.50
N LEU A 19 7.20 -27.25 20.61
CA LEU A 19 7.15 -27.72 19.22
C LEU A 19 7.06 -29.24 19.15
N GLN A 20 7.83 -29.95 19.95
CA GLN A 20 7.83 -31.42 20.02
C GLN A 20 6.47 -31.93 20.52
N SER A 21 5.96 -31.38 21.63
CA SER A 21 4.66 -31.75 22.17
C SER A 21 3.52 -31.57 21.17
N ARG A 22 3.54 -30.46 20.39
CA ARG A 22 2.52 -30.21 19.35
C ARG A 22 2.60 -31.21 18.21
N ARG A 23 3.83 -31.64 17.82
CA ARG A 23 4.03 -32.68 16.83
C ARG A 23 3.55 -34.06 17.28
N GLU A 24 3.76 -34.39 18.54
CA GLU A 24 3.25 -35.64 19.13
C GLU A 24 1.72 -35.66 19.14
N LYS A 25 1.09 -34.53 19.51
CA LYS A 25 -0.38 -34.40 19.41
C LYS A 25 -0.88 -34.55 17.96
N LEU A 26 -0.15 -34.00 16.99
CA LEU A 26 -0.50 -34.20 15.57
C LEU A 26 -0.35 -35.67 15.15
N ALA A 27 0.70 -36.37 15.59
CA ALA A 27 0.85 -37.80 15.31
C ALA A 27 -0.33 -38.59 15.84
N GLY A 28 -0.76 -38.37 17.09
CA GLY A 28 -1.94 -38.97 17.66
C GLY A 28 -3.23 -38.66 16.91
N LEU A 29 -3.39 -37.45 16.37
CA LEU A 29 -4.54 -37.11 15.52
C LEU A 29 -4.55 -37.94 14.22
N ARG A 30 -3.39 -38.18 13.59
CA ARG A 30 -3.25 -38.98 12.37
C ARG A 30 -3.54 -40.47 12.59
N GLU A 31 -3.18 -40.98 13.77
CA GLU A 31 -3.50 -42.35 14.16
C GLU A 31 -5.00 -42.59 14.37
N ASN A 32 -5.71 -41.56 14.81
CA ASN A 32 -7.13 -41.63 15.15
C ASN A 32 -8.08 -41.13 14.03
N GLY A 33 -7.55 -40.80 12.86
CA GLY A 33 -8.36 -40.40 11.72
C GLY A 33 -7.74 -39.28 10.86
N ILE A 34 -8.61 -38.43 10.30
CA ILE A 34 -8.21 -37.32 9.44
C ILE A 34 -7.78 -36.14 10.31
N ALA A 35 -6.46 -35.89 10.38
CA ALA A 35 -5.92 -34.81 11.21
C ALA A 35 -6.21 -33.38 10.66
N PHE A 36 -6.47 -33.25 9.35
CA PHE A 36 -6.79 -31.99 8.68
C PHE A 36 -8.07 -32.16 7.85
N PRO A 37 -9.26 -32.15 8.48
CA PRO A 37 -10.51 -32.28 7.77
C PRO A 37 -10.79 -31.05 6.90
N ASN A 38 -11.38 -31.27 5.71
CA ASN A 38 -11.75 -30.20 4.77
C ASN A 38 -13.25 -30.15 4.45
N ASP A 39 -14.05 -30.87 5.21
CA ASP A 39 -15.50 -31.01 5.06
C ASP A 39 -16.30 -29.97 5.87
N PHE A 40 -15.66 -29.15 6.69
CA PHE A 40 -16.31 -28.12 7.49
C PHE A 40 -16.63 -26.87 6.67
N ARG A 41 -17.86 -26.38 6.78
CA ARG A 41 -18.32 -25.14 6.12
C ARG A 41 -18.92 -24.21 7.15
N ARG A 42 -18.38 -22.99 7.25
CA ARG A 42 -18.97 -21.91 8.04
C ARG A 42 -20.04 -21.19 7.24
N ASP A 43 -21.07 -20.70 7.90
CA ASP A 43 -22.13 -19.86 7.33
C ASP A 43 -21.97 -18.38 7.73
N SER A 44 -21.23 -18.09 8.81
CA SER A 44 -21.14 -16.77 9.40
C SER A 44 -19.70 -16.37 9.74
N THR A 45 -19.47 -15.06 9.87
CA THR A 45 -18.24 -14.46 10.37
C THR A 45 -18.54 -13.54 11.56
N SER A 46 -17.52 -13.31 12.41
CA SER A 46 -17.68 -12.54 13.64
C SER A 46 -18.25 -11.14 13.41
N ASP A 47 -17.78 -10.41 12.40
CA ASP A 47 -18.27 -9.07 12.03
C ASP A 47 -19.75 -9.07 11.65
N LYS A 48 -20.19 -10.03 10.84
CA LYS A 48 -21.59 -10.18 10.45
C LYS A 48 -22.48 -10.48 11.65
N LEU A 49 -22.01 -11.34 12.56
CA LEU A 49 -22.75 -11.66 13.77
C LEU A 49 -22.86 -10.47 14.71
N HIS A 50 -21.77 -9.72 14.91
CA HIS A 50 -21.83 -8.49 15.71
C HIS A 50 -22.69 -7.42 15.06
N ALA A 51 -22.65 -7.24 13.75
CA ALA A 51 -23.50 -6.27 13.04
C ALA A 51 -24.98 -6.61 13.10
N ALA A 52 -25.33 -7.91 13.00
CA ALA A 52 -26.75 -8.34 12.98
C ALA A 52 -27.37 -8.53 14.38
N TYR A 53 -26.57 -8.90 15.37
CA TYR A 53 -27.03 -9.33 16.66
C TYR A 53 -26.35 -8.66 17.86
N GLY A 54 -25.36 -7.79 17.63
CA GLY A 54 -24.61 -7.14 18.69
C GLY A 54 -25.44 -6.26 19.62
N ASP A 55 -26.48 -5.63 19.11
CA ASP A 55 -27.38 -4.76 19.89
C ASP A 55 -28.54 -5.48 20.56
N LYS A 56 -28.75 -6.77 20.21
CA LYS A 56 -29.89 -7.57 20.79
C LYS A 56 -29.57 -8.04 22.20
N ASP A 57 -30.61 -8.11 23.03
CA ASP A 57 -30.48 -8.69 24.35
C ASP A 57 -30.59 -10.24 24.31
N ASN A 58 -30.47 -10.86 25.49
CA ASN A 58 -30.47 -12.33 25.56
C ASN A 58 -31.88 -12.92 25.32
N GLU A 59 -32.95 -12.23 25.70
CA GLU A 59 -34.32 -12.67 25.49
C GLU A 59 -34.67 -12.64 24.00
N GLU A 60 -34.24 -11.60 23.29
CA GLU A 60 -34.41 -11.49 21.84
C GLU A 60 -33.62 -12.59 21.10
N LEU A 61 -32.37 -12.86 21.50
CA LEU A 61 -31.55 -13.91 20.88
C LEU A 61 -32.13 -15.30 21.13
N GLU A 62 -32.66 -15.58 22.33
CA GLU A 62 -33.28 -16.83 22.65
C GLU A 62 -34.58 -17.03 21.85
N ALA A 63 -35.40 -15.98 21.75
CA ALA A 63 -36.63 -16.00 20.94
C ALA A 63 -36.35 -16.24 19.44
N LEU A 64 -35.28 -15.67 18.91
CA LEU A 64 -34.86 -15.88 17.54
C LEU A 64 -34.26 -17.28 17.29
N GLY A 65 -33.68 -17.91 18.33
CA GLY A 65 -33.11 -19.26 18.25
C GLY A 65 -32.02 -19.41 17.19
N VAL A 66 -31.24 -18.35 16.91
CA VAL A 66 -30.26 -18.30 15.81
C VAL A 66 -29.16 -19.32 16.06
N GLU A 67 -29.03 -20.28 15.18
CA GLU A 67 -27.94 -21.24 15.15
C GLU A 67 -26.96 -20.83 14.06
N VAL A 68 -25.66 -20.87 14.36
CA VAL A 68 -24.56 -20.43 13.46
C VAL A 68 -23.41 -21.42 13.46
N THR A 69 -22.71 -21.45 12.35
CA THR A 69 -21.49 -22.23 12.15
C THR A 69 -20.33 -21.28 11.83
N VAL A 70 -19.34 -21.26 12.71
CA VAL A 70 -18.16 -20.38 12.59
C VAL A 70 -16.87 -21.18 12.55
N ALA A 71 -15.82 -20.60 11.98
CA ALA A 71 -14.49 -21.18 11.99
C ALA A 71 -13.42 -20.08 12.13
N GLY A 72 -12.40 -20.36 12.92
CA GLY A 72 -11.32 -19.40 13.13
C GLY A 72 -10.19 -19.95 14.01
N ARG A 73 -9.26 -19.08 14.33
CA ARG A 73 -8.11 -19.41 15.18
C ARG A 73 -8.44 -19.20 16.66
N MET A 74 -8.12 -20.18 17.49
CA MET A 74 -8.23 -20.08 18.95
C MET A 74 -7.15 -19.15 19.49
N MET A 75 -7.55 -17.96 19.90
CA MET A 75 -6.64 -16.92 20.42
C MET A 75 -6.50 -16.99 21.94
N THR A 76 -7.59 -17.33 22.64
CA THR A 76 -7.58 -17.50 24.09
C THR A 76 -8.45 -18.70 24.47
N ARG A 77 -8.12 -19.31 25.61
CA ARG A 77 -8.93 -20.37 26.23
C ARG A 77 -8.89 -20.20 27.73
N ARG A 78 -10.05 -20.16 28.35
CA ARG A 78 -10.22 -20.16 29.81
C ARG A 78 -11.07 -21.32 30.23
N ILE A 79 -10.46 -22.30 30.89
CA ILE A 79 -11.13 -23.51 31.41
C ILE A 79 -11.65 -23.22 32.80
N MET A 80 -12.94 -23.52 33.08
CA MET A 80 -13.60 -23.35 34.36
C MET A 80 -14.36 -24.67 34.70
N GLY A 81 -13.59 -25.72 35.03
CA GLY A 81 -14.16 -27.02 35.35
C GLY A 81 -14.82 -27.73 34.17
N LYS A 82 -16.14 -27.74 34.10
CA LYS A 82 -16.96 -28.41 33.07
C LYS A 82 -17.29 -27.48 31.88
N ALA A 83 -16.95 -26.21 31.99
CA ALA A 83 -17.22 -25.23 30.94
C ALA A 83 -15.92 -24.42 30.63
N SER A 84 -15.87 -23.83 29.46
CA SER A 84 -14.75 -22.99 29.01
C SER A 84 -15.25 -21.86 28.15
N PHE A 85 -14.53 -20.76 28.18
CA PHE A 85 -14.62 -19.70 27.17
C PHE A 85 -13.43 -19.72 26.26
N VAL A 86 -13.68 -19.55 24.97
CA VAL A 86 -12.69 -19.49 23.91
C VAL A 86 -12.92 -18.23 23.09
N THR A 87 -11.87 -17.48 22.82
CA THR A 87 -11.94 -16.42 21.81
C THR A 87 -11.48 -16.99 20.48
N LEU A 88 -12.39 -17.02 19.52
CA LEU A 88 -12.13 -17.41 18.13
C LEU A 88 -11.89 -16.16 17.29
N GLN A 89 -10.82 -16.13 16.51
CA GLN A 89 -10.52 -15.04 15.57
C GLN A 89 -10.70 -15.53 14.13
N ASP A 90 -11.50 -14.80 13.37
CA ASP A 90 -11.71 -15.03 11.93
C ASP A 90 -11.35 -13.78 11.10
N VAL A 91 -11.81 -13.72 9.83
CA VAL A 91 -11.58 -12.60 8.93
C VAL A 91 -12.28 -11.31 9.36
N GLY A 92 -13.41 -11.44 10.07
CA GLY A 92 -14.23 -10.33 10.55
C GLY A 92 -13.72 -9.72 11.85
N GLY A 93 -13.04 -10.53 12.67
CA GLY A 93 -12.59 -10.11 14.00
C GLY A 93 -12.60 -11.25 14.99
N ARG A 94 -13.23 -11.05 16.15
CA ARG A 94 -13.27 -12.03 17.24
C ARG A 94 -14.70 -12.30 17.68
N ILE A 95 -14.97 -13.56 18.04
CA ILE A 95 -16.22 -13.99 18.67
C ILE A 95 -15.91 -14.93 19.84
N GLN A 96 -16.72 -14.87 20.88
CA GLN A 96 -16.58 -15.76 22.03
C GLN A 96 -17.37 -17.06 21.81
N LEU A 97 -16.75 -18.18 22.13
CA LEU A 97 -17.41 -19.48 22.24
C LEU A 97 -17.56 -19.85 23.72
N TYR A 98 -18.73 -20.30 24.09
CA TYR A 98 -19.00 -20.99 25.34
C TYR A 98 -19.05 -22.49 25.05
N VAL A 99 -18.16 -23.23 25.67
CA VAL A 99 -17.91 -24.65 25.42
C VAL A 99 -18.20 -25.41 26.72
N ALA A 100 -19.35 -26.04 26.83
CA ALA A 100 -19.71 -26.82 28.00
C ALA A 100 -19.61 -28.32 27.69
N ARG A 101 -19.06 -29.08 28.64
CA ARG A 101 -18.83 -30.51 28.48
C ARG A 101 -20.09 -31.30 28.16
N ASP A 102 -21.16 -30.96 28.87
CA ASP A 102 -22.41 -31.72 28.85
C ASP A 102 -23.26 -31.40 27.58
N ASP A 103 -22.86 -30.40 26.78
CA ASP A 103 -23.52 -29.99 25.52
C ASP A 103 -22.82 -30.53 24.27
N LEU A 104 -21.65 -31.13 24.44
CA LEU A 104 -20.88 -31.74 23.36
C LEU A 104 -20.97 -33.27 23.36
N ALA A 105 -20.64 -33.87 22.20
CA ALA A 105 -20.51 -35.32 22.11
C ALA A 105 -19.51 -35.86 23.14
N GLU A 106 -19.72 -37.09 23.59
CA GLU A 106 -18.85 -37.73 24.57
C GLU A 106 -17.39 -37.75 24.15
N GLY A 107 -16.47 -37.44 25.05
CA GLY A 107 -15.04 -37.38 24.82
C GLY A 107 -14.54 -36.05 24.19
N VAL A 108 -15.38 -35.29 23.46
CA VAL A 108 -14.93 -34.08 22.76
C VAL A 108 -14.33 -33.04 23.69
N TYR A 109 -14.96 -32.78 24.81
CA TYR A 109 -14.49 -31.78 25.77
C TYR A 109 -13.21 -32.24 26.52
N ASN A 110 -13.21 -33.43 27.11
CA ASN A 110 -12.14 -33.89 27.98
C ASN A 110 -10.95 -34.47 27.22
N ASP A 111 -11.21 -35.27 26.18
CA ASP A 111 -10.19 -36.07 25.51
C ASP A 111 -9.60 -35.35 24.31
N GLN A 112 -10.30 -34.36 23.76
CA GLN A 112 -9.86 -33.58 22.62
C GLN A 112 -9.64 -32.11 22.97
N PHE A 113 -10.68 -31.30 23.20
CA PHE A 113 -10.63 -29.86 23.36
C PHE A 113 -9.64 -29.38 24.42
N LYS A 114 -9.60 -30.03 25.58
CA LYS A 114 -8.65 -29.66 26.65
C LYS A 114 -7.19 -29.83 26.25
N LYS A 115 -6.90 -30.71 25.30
CA LYS A 115 -5.54 -31.02 24.80
C LYS A 115 -5.11 -30.14 23.62
N TRP A 116 -6.04 -29.40 23.00
CA TRP A 116 -5.71 -28.48 21.91
C TRP A 116 -4.88 -27.32 22.42
N ASP A 117 -4.20 -26.64 21.52
CA ASP A 117 -3.28 -25.53 21.88
C ASP A 117 -3.77 -24.21 21.31
N LEU A 118 -3.38 -23.11 21.93
CA LEU A 118 -3.60 -21.78 21.39
C LEU A 118 -2.96 -21.68 20.01
N GLY A 119 -3.66 -21.09 19.06
CA GLY A 119 -3.28 -21.02 17.67
C GLY A 119 -3.91 -22.08 16.78
N ASP A 120 -4.47 -23.16 17.35
CA ASP A 120 -5.24 -24.16 16.59
C ASP A 120 -6.43 -23.51 15.88
N ILE A 121 -6.80 -24.03 14.70
CA ILE A 121 -7.98 -23.58 13.98
C ILE A 121 -9.15 -24.50 14.27
N LEU A 122 -10.24 -23.93 14.72
CA LEU A 122 -11.43 -24.63 15.18
C LEU A 122 -12.62 -24.32 14.28
N GLY A 123 -13.53 -25.28 14.17
CA GLY A 123 -14.90 -25.10 13.72
C GLY A 123 -15.86 -25.30 14.89
N ALA A 124 -16.85 -24.44 15.00
CA ALA A 124 -17.87 -24.51 16.04
C ALA A 124 -19.25 -24.25 15.46
N ARG A 125 -20.23 -24.97 15.96
CA ARG A 125 -21.65 -24.76 15.70
C ARG A 125 -22.40 -24.58 17.01
N GLY A 126 -23.38 -23.69 17.05
CA GLY A 126 -24.15 -23.44 18.25
C GLY A 126 -25.10 -22.27 18.15
N LYS A 127 -25.76 -21.96 19.24
CA LYS A 127 -26.75 -20.88 19.33
C LYS A 127 -26.11 -19.60 19.86
N LEU A 128 -26.55 -18.47 19.30
CA LEU A 128 -26.14 -17.15 19.79
C LEU A 128 -26.81 -16.86 21.15
N PHE A 129 -26.03 -16.27 22.05
CA PHE A 129 -26.49 -15.74 23.31
C PHE A 129 -25.60 -14.61 23.80
N LYS A 130 -26.04 -13.85 24.80
CA LYS A 130 -25.19 -12.91 25.52
C LYS A 130 -24.81 -13.40 26.89
N THR A 131 -23.56 -13.23 27.25
CA THR A 131 -23.11 -13.47 28.62
C THR A 131 -23.69 -12.43 29.59
N LYS A 132 -23.56 -12.67 30.89
CA LYS A 132 -23.97 -11.71 31.92
C LYS A 132 -23.29 -10.34 31.81
N THR A 133 -22.12 -10.29 31.16
CA THR A 133 -21.36 -9.06 30.89
C THR A 133 -21.68 -8.41 29.54
N GLY A 134 -22.67 -8.95 28.81
CA GLY A 134 -23.13 -8.42 27.54
C GLY A 134 -22.32 -8.87 26.32
N GLU A 135 -21.38 -9.81 26.45
CA GLU A 135 -20.57 -10.31 25.33
C GLU A 135 -21.36 -11.26 24.45
N LEU A 136 -21.46 -10.95 23.15
CA LEU A 136 -22.09 -11.84 22.16
C LEU A 136 -21.24 -13.11 22.02
N SER A 137 -21.87 -14.25 22.23
CA SER A 137 -21.22 -15.55 22.35
C SER A 137 -22.01 -16.65 21.64
N ILE A 138 -21.29 -17.71 21.30
CA ILE A 138 -21.91 -18.93 20.73
C ILE A 138 -21.88 -20.03 21.78
N HIS A 139 -23.04 -20.53 22.14
CA HIS A 139 -23.20 -21.72 22.99
C HIS A 139 -23.02 -22.96 22.10
N CYS A 140 -21.84 -23.56 22.16
CA CYS A 140 -21.44 -24.62 21.25
C CYS A 140 -22.17 -25.93 21.50
N THR A 141 -22.77 -26.49 20.45
CA THR A 141 -23.33 -27.84 20.39
C THR A 141 -22.40 -28.79 19.57
N GLU A 142 -21.53 -28.23 18.72
CA GLU A 142 -20.49 -28.96 18.01
C GLU A 142 -19.20 -28.17 18.05
N LEU A 143 -18.08 -28.88 18.24
CA LEU A 143 -16.74 -28.28 18.24
C LEU A 143 -15.75 -29.28 17.59
N ARG A 144 -15.00 -28.81 16.60
CA ARG A 144 -14.06 -29.64 15.83
C ARG A 144 -12.72 -28.94 15.70
N LEU A 145 -11.64 -29.71 15.75
CA LEU A 145 -10.31 -29.26 15.35
C LEU A 145 -10.20 -29.37 13.81
N LEU A 146 -9.93 -28.26 13.15
CA LEU A 146 -9.76 -28.22 11.69
C LEU A 146 -8.28 -28.22 11.30
N THR A 147 -7.44 -27.56 12.10
CA THR A 147 -5.99 -27.51 11.84
C THR A 147 -5.23 -27.41 13.15
N LYS A 148 -4.28 -28.33 13.34
CA LYS A 148 -3.32 -28.28 14.44
C LYS A 148 -2.21 -27.27 14.15
N ALA A 149 -2.07 -26.26 14.96
CA ALA A 149 -0.94 -25.32 14.90
C ALA A 149 0.30 -25.93 15.54
N LEU A 150 1.39 -26.06 14.78
CA LEU A 150 2.64 -26.65 15.27
C LEU A 150 3.60 -25.66 15.92
N ARG A 151 3.30 -24.36 15.83
CA ARG A 151 4.06 -23.30 16.49
C ARG A 151 3.15 -22.49 17.40
N PRO A 152 3.65 -22.05 18.56
CA PRO A 152 2.90 -21.14 19.41
C PRO A 152 2.63 -19.81 18.72
N LEU A 153 1.59 -19.12 19.16
CA LEU A 153 1.36 -17.73 18.76
C LEU A 153 2.49 -16.84 19.32
N PRO A 154 2.83 -15.75 18.61
CA PRO A 154 3.71 -14.74 19.16
C PRO A 154 3.22 -14.29 20.54
N ASP A 155 4.14 -14.06 21.48
CA ASP A 155 3.79 -13.66 22.83
C ASP A 155 2.99 -12.35 22.82
N LYS A 156 1.82 -12.37 23.51
CA LYS A 156 0.92 -11.23 23.61
C LYS A 156 1.53 -10.03 24.34
N PHE A 157 2.49 -10.29 25.25
CA PHE A 157 3.05 -9.26 26.13
C PHE A 157 4.23 -8.53 25.51
N HIS A 158 4.90 -9.11 24.55
CA HIS A 158 6.02 -8.47 23.85
C HIS A 158 5.69 -8.09 22.41
N GLY A 159 4.51 -8.50 21.90
CA GLY A 159 4.01 -8.24 20.55
C GLY A 159 5.06 -8.59 19.48
N LEU A 160 4.68 -8.61 18.24
CA LEU A 160 5.65 -8.42 17.15
C LEU A 160 6.03 -6.93 17.13
N ALA A 161 6.75 -6.48 18.16
CA ALA A 161 7.24 -5.10 18.25
C ALA A 161 8.39 -4.86 17.27
N ASP A 162 9.12 -5.93 16.93
CA ASP A 162 10.17 -5.85 15.93
C ASP A 162 9.58 -5.69 14.53
N GLN A 163 9.81 -4.53 13.93
CA GLN A 163 9.28 -4.15 12.63
C GLN A 163 9.82 -5.02 11.50
N GLU A 164 11.06 -5.48 11.60
CA GLU A 164 11.66 -6.41 10.65
C GLU A 164 10.90 -7.74 10.62
N THR A 165 10.61 -8.30 11.79
CA THR A 165 9.84 -9.54 11.90
C THR A 165 8.42 -9.35 11.36
N ARG A 166 7.76 -8.21 11.62
CA ARG A 166 6.44 -7.88 11.07
C ARG A 166 6.44 -7.85 9.54
N TYR A 167 7.49 -7.35 8.92
CA TYR A 167 7.62 -7.31 7.47
C TYR A 167 7.99 -8.66 6.88
N ARG A 168 8.96 -9.36 7.46
CA ARG A 168 9.44 -10.66 6.95
C ARG A 168 8.45 -11.80 7.20
N GLN A 169 7.75 -11.78 8.33
CA GLN A 169 6.76 -12.79 8.71
C GLN A 169 5.37 -12.15 8.80
N ARG A 170 4.92 -11.55 7.71
CA ARG A 170 3.66 -10.81 7.63
C ARG A 170 2.45 -11.64 8.12
N TYR A 171 2.47 -12.95 7.94
CA TYR A 171 1.43 -13.84 8.46
C TYR A 171 1.32 -13.80 9.99
N LEU A 172 2.42 -13.65 10.72
CA LEU A 172 2.38 -13.48 12.19
C LEU A 172 1.84 -12.12 12.59
N ASP A 173 2.26 -11.06 11.90
CA ASP A 173 1.72 -9.71 12.07
C ASP A 173 0.20 -9.69 11.87
N LEU A 174 -0.31 -10.31 10.81
CA LEU A 174 -1.74 -10.41 10.54
C LEU A 174 -2.51 -11.25 11.57
N ILE A 175 -1.88 -12.26 12.19
CA ILE A 175 -2.49 -13.01 13.28
C ILE A 175 -2.57 -12.16 14.55
N ALA A 176 -1.50 -11.43 14.88
CA ALA A 176 -1.36 -10.73 16.15
C ALA A 176 -2.00 -9.34 16.17
N ASN A 177 -1.90 -8.59 15.07
CA ASN A 177 -2.24 -7.16 14.99
C ASN A 177 -3.51 -6.92 14.18
N GLU A 178 -4.54 -6.40 14.83
CA GLU A 178 -5.79 -6.01 14.18
C GLU A 178 -5.61 -4.79 13.28
N GLU A 179 -4.79 -3.84 13.70
CA GLU A 179 -4.44 -2.65 12.94
C GLU A 179 -3.85 -3.01 11.57
N SER A 180 -2.89 -3.95 11.53
CA SER A 180 -2.32 -4.44 10.26
C SER A 180 -3.37 -5.05 9.34
N ARG A 181 -4.30 -5.86 9.90
CA ARG A 181 -5.43 -6.41 9.12
C ARG A 181 -6.32 -5.32 8.54
N ASN A 182 -6.62 -4.30 9.33
CA ASN A 182 -7.46 -3.17 8.89
C ASN A 182 -6.75 -2.37 7.80
N THR A 183 -5.46 -2.11 7.94
CA THR A 183 -4.65 -1.43 6.91
C THR A 183 -4.75 -2.15 5.57
N PHE A 184 -4.60 -3.48 5.52
CA PHE A 184 -4.72 -4.24 4.27
C PHE A 184 -6.14 -4.29 3.73
N LYS A 185 -7.18 -4.33 4.59
CA LYS A 185 -8.59 -4.20 4.17
C LYS A 185 -8.84 -2.84 3.51
N VAL A 186 -8.44 -1.76 4.18
CA VAL A 186 -8.57 -0.39 3.65
C VAL A 186 -7.82 -0.25 2.33
N ARG A 187 -6.57 -0.74 2.24
CA ARG A 187 -5.82 -0.75 0.99
C ARG A 187 -6.61 -1.43 -0.15
N SER A 188 -7.18 -2.59 0.12
CA SER A 188 -7.96 -3.34 -0.88
C SER A 188 -9.22 -2.58 -1.33
N GLN A 189 -9.90 -1.92 -0.36
CA GLN A 189 -11.06 -1.08 -0.65
C GLN A 189 -10.70 0.16 -1.46
N VAL A 190 -9.58 0.83 -1.14
CA VAL A 190 -9.04 1.96 -1.89
C VAL A 190 -8.77 1.55 -3.33
N MET A 191 -8.08 0.43 -3.57
CA MET A 191 -7.78 -0.06 -4.92
C MET A 191 -9.06 -0.32 -5.74
N SER A 192 -10.08 -0.93 -5.12
CA SER A 192 -11.36 -1.15 -5.77
C SER A 192 -12.11 0.15 -6.06
N ALA A 193 -12.06 1.11 -5.13
CA ALA A 193 -12.71 2.40 -5.28
C ALA A 193 -12.05 3.25 -6.38
N ILE A 194 -10.72 3.22 -6.50
CA ILE A 194 -9.98 3.87 -7.60
C ILE A 194 -10.43 3.29 -8.94
N ARG A 195 -10.45 1.96 -9.10
CA ARG A 195 -10.88 1.33 -10.36
C ARG A 195 -12.30 1.75 -10.75
N ASN A 196 -13.22 1.70 -9.81
CA ASN A 196 -14.60 2.12 -10.05
C ASN A 196 -14.68 3.60 -10.45
N PHE A 197 -13.94 4.48 -9.75
CA PHE A 197 -13.88 5.90 -10.05
C PHE A 197 -13.38 6.17 -11.49
N MET A 198 -12.36 5.45 -11.92
CA MET A 198 -11.78 5.59 -13.26
C MET A 198 -12.72 5.05 -14.34
N VAL A 199 -13.28 3.85 -14.15
CA VAL A 199 -14.21 3.23 -15.10
C VAL A 199 -15.50 4.06 -15.26
N GLU A 200 -16.06 4.59 -14.18
CA GLU A 200 -17.22 5.49 -14.20
C GLU A 200 -16.98 6.77 -15.02
N ARG A 201 -15.72 7.17 -15.22
CA ARG A 201 -15.28 8.32 -16.03
C ARG A 201 -14.81 7.95 -17.45
N GLY A 202 -15.07 6.71 -17.85
CA GLY A 202 -14.77 6.22 -19.19
C GLY A 202 -13.30 5.87 -19.44
N PHE A 203 -12.51 5.68 -18.39
CA PHE A 203 -11.16 5.15 -18.55
C PHE A 203 -11.17 3.64 -18.72
N MET A 204 -10.34 3.14 -19.61
CA MET A 204 -10.08 1.71 -19.82
C MET A 204 -8.87 1.30 -18.97
N GLU A 205 -9.04 0.28 -18.11
CA GLU A 205 -7.89 -0.36 -17.43
C GLU A 205 -7.15 -1.24 -18.44
N VAL A 206 -5.84 -1.05 -18.53
CA VAL A 206 -4.98 -1.77 -19.44
C VAL A 206 -3.79 -2.36 -18.70
N GLU A 207 -3.11 -3.32 -19.33
CA GLU A 207 -1.85 -3.88 -18.86
C GLU A 207 -0.79 -3.72 -19.95
N THR A 208 0.33 -3.05 -19.61
CA THR A 208 1.47 -2.88 -20.49
C THR A 208 2.64 -3.74 -20.03
N PRO A 209 3.68 -3.97 -20.85
CA PRO A 209 4.78 -4.86 -20.50
C PRO A 209 5.51 -4.44 -19.23
N MET A 210 5.69 -5.39 -18.30
CA MET A 210 6.57 -5.22 -17.13
C MET A 210 8.04 -5.49 -17.45
N MET A 211 8.33 -6.36 -18.42
CA MET A 211 9.66 -6.56 -18.95
C MET A 211 9.81 -5.78 -20.25
N GLN A 212 10.76 -4.88 -20.30
CA GLN A 212 10.94 -3.93 -21.39
C GLN A 212 12.35 -4.07 -21.99
N VAL A 213 12.47 -3.89 -23.28
CA VAL A 213 13.78 -3.87 -23.95
C VAL A 213 14.48 -2.53 -23.69
N ILE A 214 13.72 -1.44 -23.62
CA ILE A 214 14.21 -0.10 -23.29
C ILE A 214 13.39 0.41 -22.12
N PRO A 215 13.98 0.62 -20.94
CA PRO A 215 13.26 1.22 -19.80
C PRO A 215 13.16 2.73 -19.97
N GLY A 216 12.02 3.31 -19.59
CA GLY A 216 11.79 4.75 -19.70
C GLY A 216 10.56 5.20 -18.92
N GLY A 217 10.23 6.48 -18.99
CA GLY A 217 9.08 7.08 -18.30
C GLY A 217 9.39 7.60 -16.89
N ALA A 218 10.61 7.45 -16.40
CA ALA A 218 11.05 8.00 -15.13
C ALA A 218 12.58 8.11 -15.12
N SER A 219 13.12 8.93 -14.21
CA SER A 219 14.54 8.93 -13.88
C SER A 219 14.77 7.97 -12.73
N ALA A 220 15.24 6.76 -13.03
CA ALA A 220 15.47 5.70 -12.04
C ALA A 220 16.39 4.61 -12.60
N ARG A 221 17.13 3.93 -11.72
CA ARG A 221 17.96 2.79 -12.10
C ARG A 221 17.10 1.53 -12.24
N PRO A 222 17.11 0.83 -13.41
CA PRO A 222 16.33 -0.37 -13.62
C PRO A 222 16.99 -1.63 -13.03
N PHE A 223 16.19 -2.66 -12.74
CA PHE A 223 16.68 -4.03 -12.60
C PHE A 223 16.86 -4.65 -13.98
N ILE A 224 17.95 -5.38 -14.17
CA ILE A 224 18.30 -6.04 -15.42
C ILE A 224 18.05 -7.54 -15.28
N THR A 225 17.46 -8.14 -16.31
CA THR A 225 17.27 -9.59 -16.44
C THR A 225 17.66 -10.05 -17.84
N HIS A 226 17.77 -11.36 -18.05
CA HIS A 226 18.19 -11.93 -19.35
C HIS A 226 17.11 -12.85 -19.92
N HIS A 227 16.73 -12.64 -21.17
CA HIS A 227 15.79 -13.50 -21.91
C HIS A 227 16.55 -14.61 -22.62
N ASN A 228 16.60 -15.80 -22.04
CA ASN A 228 17.43 -16.92 -22.52
C ASN A 228 17.14 -17.33 -23.97
N ALA A 229 15.88 -17.34 -24.40
CA ALA A 229 15.54 -17.78 -25.75
C ALA A 229 15.91 -16.80 -26.86
N LEU A 230 15.96 -15.51 -26.55
CA LEU A 230 16.32 -14.45 -27.49
C LEU A 230 17.76 -14.00 -27.32
N ASP A 231 18.43 -14.41 -26.24
CA ASP A 231 19.80 -14.03 -25.89
C ASP A 231 19.97 -12.48 -25.82
N ILE A 232 19.00 -11.82 -25.15
CA ILE A 232 18.99 -10.37 -24.96
C ILE A 232 18.77 -9.99 -23.49
N ASP A 233 19.35 -8.88 -23.09
CA ASP A 233 19.04 -8.28 -21.81
C ASP A 233 17.69 -7.55 -21.89
N MET A 234 16.92 -7.64 -20.82
CA MET A 234 15.66 -6.95 -20.61
C MET A 234 15.67 -6.25 -19.25
N TYR A 235 14.77 -5.33 -19.07
CA TYR A 235 14.66 -4.51 -17.88
C TYR A 235 13.28 -4.68 -17.25
N LEU A 236 13.24 -4.79 -15.93
CA LEU A 236 11.98 -4.59 -15.21
C LEU A 236 11.62 -3.10 -15.27
N ARG A 237 10.40 -2.79 -15.67
CA ARG A 237 9.97 -1.42 -15.92
C ARG A 237 10.09 -0.53 -14.70
N ILE A 238 10.54 0.69 -14.91
CA ILE A 238 10.57 1.76 -13.91
C ILE A 238 9.26 2.57 -13.90
N ALA A 239 8.56 2.61 -15.03
CA ALA A 239 7.25 3.23 -15.25
C ALA A 239 6.57 2.63 -16.49
N PRO A 240 5.24 2.63 -16.60
CA PRO A 240 4.49 2.22 -17.79
C PRO A 240 4.27 3.36 -18.80
N GLU A 241 4.68 4.59 -18.51
CA GLU A 241 4.36 5.85 -19.18
C GLU A 241 4.48 5.77 -20.70
N LEU A 242 5.65 5.39 -21.23
CA LEU A 242 5.89 5.42 -22.68
C LEU A 242 5.00 4.40 -23.43
N TYR A 243 4.64 3.30 -22.78
CA TYR A 243 3.72 2.31 -23.36
C TYR A 243 2.27 2.78 -23.30
N LEU A 244 1.85 3.45 -22.23
CA LEU A 244 0.50 4.00 -22.10
C LEU A 244 0.27 5.13 -23.12
N LYS A 245 1.26 5.99 -23.36
CA LYS A 245 1.19 7.02 -24.41
C LYS A 245 1.09 6.43 -25.82
N ARG A 246 1.76 5.31 -26.11
CA ARG A 246 1.60 4.57 -27.37
C ARG A 246 0.15 4.10 -27.58
N LEU A 247 -0.56 3.73 -26.51
CA LEU A 247 -1.98 3.37 -26.58
C LEU A 247 -2.86 4.58 -26.92
N VAL A 248 -2.50 5.75 -26.39
CA VAL A 248 -3.20 7.01 -26.73
C VAL A 248 -2.95 7.40 -28.20
N VAL A 249 -1.72 7.28 -28.69
CA VAL A 249 -1.43 7.41 -30.14
C VAL A 249 -2.28 6.44 -30.96
N GLY A 250 -2.48 5.22 -30.46
CA GLY A 250 -3.32 4.21 -31.10
C GLY A 250 -4.83 4.47 -31.05
N GLY A 251 -5.27 5.54 -30.37
CA GLY A 251 -6.66 5.99 -30.34
C GLY A 251 -7.43 5.64 -29.05
N PHE A 252 -6.78 5.13 -28.01
CA PHE A 252 -7.40 4.97 -26.69
C PHE A 252 -7.33 6.31 -25.94
N GLU A 253 -8.42 7.05 -25.94
CA GLU A 253 -8.43 8.42 -25.42
C GLU A 253 -8.32 8.53 -23.90
N ARG A 254 -8.70 7.48 -23.15
CA ARG A 254 -8.63 7.42 -21.69
C ARG A 254 -8.18 6.04 -21.24
N VAL A 255 -6.97 5.95 -20.74
CA VAL A 255 -6.39 4.70 -20.25
C VAL A 255 -5.82 4.88 -18.85
N PHE A 256 -5.83 3.82 -18.06
CA PHE A 256 -5.10 3.75 -16.79
C PHE A 256 -4.57 2.35 -16.54
N GLU A 257 -3.51 2.26 -15.76
CA GLU A 257 -2.93 1.01 -15.30
C GLU A 257 -2.61 1.12 -13.81
N ILE A 258 -3.00 0.12 -13.03
CA ILE A 258 -2.60 -0.01 -11.63
C ILE A 258 -1.77 -1.28 -11.53
N ASN A 259 -0.45 -1.13 -11.44
CA ASN A 259 0.44 -2.27 -11.49
C ASN A 259 1.79 -2.02 -10.80
N ARG A 260 2.68 -3.00 -10.85
CA ARG A 260 4.01 -2.96 -10.24
C ARG A 260 5.00 -2.23 -11.11
N ASN A 261 5.83 -1.41 -10.44
CA ASN A 261 7.05 -0.85 -10.99
C ASN A 261 8.24 -1.22 -10.12
N PHE A 262 9.43 -1.13 -10.69
CA PHE A 262 10.67 -1.62 -10.08
C PHE A 262 11.75 -0.57 -10.23
N ARG A 263 12.35 -0.13 -9.12
CA ARG A 263 13.45 0.83 -9.11
C ARG A 263 14.58 0.28 -8.26
N ASN A 264 15.78 0.14 -8.85
CA ASN A 264 16.96 -0.45 -8.22
C ASN A 264 17.78 0.63 -7.48
N GLU A 265 17.16 1.21 -6.47
CA GLU A 265 17.70 2.32 -5.70
C GLU A 265 17.82 1.95 -4.22
N GLY A 266 18.21 2.92 -3.38
CA GLY A 266 18.33 2.73 -1.95
C GLY A 266 16.99 2.38 -1.27
N VAL A 267 17.04 1.52 -0.26
CA VAL A 267 15.87 1.09 0.50
C VAL A 267 15.67 2.00 1.70
N SER A 268 14.43 2.45 1.92
CA SER A 268 14.02 3.20 3.10
C SER A 268 12.64 2.74 3.60
N PRO A 269 12.17 3.17 4.76
CA PRO A 269 10.80 2.88 5.20
C PRO A 269 9.71 3.32 4.22
N ARG A 270 10.03 4.26 3.31
CA ARG A 270 9.12 4.82 2.31
C ARG A 270 9.38 4.32 0.89
N HIS A 271 10.58 3.81 0.59
CA HIS A 271 11.00 3.38 -0.73
C HIS A 271 11.30 1.89 -0.73
N ASN A 272 10.45 1.14 -1.42
CA ASN A 272 10.62 -0.28 -1.67
C ASN A 272 11.01 -0.47 -3.14
N PRO A 273 11.94 -1.35 -3.47
CA PRO A 273 12.38 -1.54 -4.87
C PRO A 273 11.27 -2.04 -5.80
N GLU A 274 10.22 -2.61 -5.24
CA GLU A 274 8.99 -3.02 -5.94
C GLU A 274 7.79 -2.35 -5.28
N PHE A 275 7.01 -1.59 -6.04
CA PHE A 275 5.86 -0.85 -5.52
C PHE A 275 4.71 -0.80 -6.53
N THR A 276 3.49 -0.57 -6.04
CA THR A 276 2.32 -0.38 -6.87
C THR A 276 2.11 1.10 -7.15
N MET A 277 1.96 1.45 -8.41
CA MET A 277 1.64 2.78 -8.88
C MET A 277 0.42 2.73 -9.81
N MET A 278 -0.38 3.78 -9.84
CA MET A 278 -1.35 4.03 -10.88
C MET A 278 -0.79 5.09 -11.82
N GLU A 279 -0.89 4.84 -13.11
CA GLU A 279 -0.76 5.87 -14.13
C GLU A 279 -2.03 5.95 -14.97
N LEU A 280 -2.36 7.14 -15.42
CA LEU A 280 -3.51 7.41 -16.27
C LEU A 280 -3.16 8.46 -17.32
N TYR A 281 -3.80 8.34 -18.49
CA TYR A 281 -3.64 9.30 -19.60
C TYR A 281 -5.01 9.64 -20.18
N MET A 282 -5.21 10.93 -20.42
CA MET A 282 -6.46 11.48 -20.93
C MET A 282 -6.19 12.41 -22.12
N ALA A 283 -6.60 11.98 -23.30
CA ALA A 283 -6.53 12.81 -24.51
C ALA A 283 -7.49 14.00 -24.43
N TYR A 284 -7.13 15.08 -25.10
CA TYR A 284 -7.89 16.35 -25.15
C TYR A 284 -8.09 16.99 -23.77
N ALA A 285 -7.09 16.84 -22.91
CA ALA A 285 -7.03 17.41 -21.59
C ALA A 285 -5.66 18.04 -21.31
N ASP A 286 -5.58 18.90 -20.31
CA ASP A 286 -4.35 19.50 -19.80
C ASP A 286 -4.10 19.15 -18.33
N TYR A 287 -2.99 19.62 -17.77
CA TYR A 287 -2.61 19.36 -16.38
C TYR A 287 -3.62 19.91 -15.36
N LYS A 288 -4.41 20.92 -15.71
CA LYS A 288 -5.44 21.49 -14.82
C LYS A 288 -6.63 20.55 -14.67
N ASP A 289 -7.01 19.86 -15.76
CA ASP A 289 -8.03 18.81 -15.72
C ASP A 289 -7.59 17.66 -14.78
N LEU A 290 -6.30 17.32 -14.78
CA LEU A 290 -5.75 16.32 -13.86
C LEU A 290 -5.73 16.79 -12.41
N ILE A 291 -5.46 18.05 -12.14
CA ILE A 291 -5.56 18.64 -10.79
C ILE A 291 -7.00 18.48 -10.25
N GLU A 292 -8.01 18.80 -11.08
CA GLU A 292 -9.43 18.62 -10.71
C GLU A 292 -9.79 17.14 -10.50
N LEU A 293 -9.33 16.28 -11.41
CA LEU A 293 -9.56 14.84 -11.33
C LEU A 293 -8.96 14.27 -10.03
N THR A 294 -7.72 14.65 -9.70
CA THR A 294 -6.99 14.20 -8.51
C THR A 294 -7.69 14.67 -7.24
N GLU A 295 -8.06 15.93 -7.15
CA GLU A 295 -8.79 16.48 -6.01
C GLU A 295 -10.14 15.75 -5.80
N THR A 296 -10.87 15.50 -6.89
CA THR A 296 -12.14 14.75 -6.86
C THR A 296 -11.93 13.29 -6.47
N LEU A 297 -10.87 12.65 -6.97
CA LEU A 297 -10.51 11.27 -6.63
C LEU A 297 -10.29 11.13 -5.12
N PHE A 298 -9.43 11.94 -4.53
CA PHE A 298 -9.11 11.82 -3.10
C PHE A 298 -10.32 12.11 -2.21
N ARG A 299 -11.16 13.10 -2.52
CA ARG A 299 -12.44 13.32 -1.81
C ARG A 299 -13.35 12.11 -1.89
N THR A 300 -13.53 11.58 -3.09
CA THR A 300 -14.39 10.40 -3.30
C THR A 300 -13.88 9.18 -2.54
N LEU A 301 -12.57 8.95 -2.54
CA LEU A 301 -11.96 7.81 -1.85
C LEU A 301 -12.15 7.90 -0.35
N THR A 302 -11.87 9.05 0.25
CA THR A 302 -11.97 9.24 1.70
C THR A 302 -13.41 9.07 2.19
N GLU A 303 -14.37 9.62 1.46
CA GLU A 303 -15.80 9.46 1.77
C GLU A 303 -16.30 8.03 1.57
N LYS A 304 -15.99 7.39 0.44
CA LYS A 304 -16.45 6.02 0.13
C LYS A 304 -15.82 4.96 1.03
N VAL A 305 -14.53 5.10 1.36
CA VAL A 305 -13.78 4.05 2.07
C VAL A 305 -13.75 4.28 3.58
N LEU A 306 -13.62 5.54 4.01
CA LEU A 306 -13.47 5.88 5.42
C LEU A 306 -14.72 6.52 6.03
N GLY A 307 -15.68 6.96 5.20
CA GLY A 307 -16.90 7.64 5.65
C GLY A 307 -16.66 9.05 6.19
N THR A 308 -15.50 9.64 5.92
CA THR A 308 -15.14 10.99 6.37
C THR A 308 -14.17 11.64 5.39
N SER A 309 -14.22 12.97 5.29
CA SER A 309 -13.22 13.76 4.56
C SER A 309 -12.00 14.13 5.40
N GLN A 310 -12.05 13.92 6.73
CA GLN A 310 -10.94 14.19 7.63
C GLN A 310 -10.27 12.87 8.04
N VAL A 311 -9.00 12.73 7.69
CA VAL A 311 -8.22 11.50 7.90
C VAL A 311 -7.15 11.74 8.95
N GLN A 312 -7.26 11.02 10.07
CA GLN A 312 -6.21 11.02 11.10
C GLN A 312 -5.03 10.18 10.62
N TYR A 313 -3.83 10.75 10.65
CA TYR A 313 -2.58 10.06 10.32
C TYR A 313 -1.49 10.44 11.34
N GLY A 314 -1.20 9.56 12.28
CA GLY A 314 -0.36 9.90 13.42
C GLY A 314 -0.97 11.06 14.22
N ASP A 315 -0.19 12.11 14.43
CA ASP A 315 -0.62 13.32 15.13
C ASP A 315 -1.28 14.37 14.20
N GLU A 316 -1.27 14.13 12.87
CA GLU A 316 -1.81 15.04 11.87
C GLU A 316 -3.23 14.66 11.45
N VAL A 317 -4.02 15.66 11.04
CA VAL A 317 -5.33 15.49 10.40
C VAL A 317 -5.28 16.06 9.00
N PHE A 318 -5.45 15.21 7.99
CA PHE A 318 -5.57 15.64 6.61
C PHE A 318 -7.04 15.93 6.27
N ASP A 319 -7.34 17.13 5.79
CA ASP A 319 -8.70 17.56 5.47
C ASP A 319 -8.92 17.60 3.95
N PHE A 320 -9.48 16.51 3.41
CA PHE A 320 -9.83 16.39 1.99
C PHE A 320 -11.17 17.08 1.64
N GLY A 321 -11.91 17.57 2.61
CA GLY A 321 -13.16 18.30 2.41
C GLY A 321 -12.95 19.76 1.96
N LYS A 322 -11.79 20.34 2.23
CA LYS A 322 -11.41 21.68 1.82
C LYS A 322 -10.84 21.70 0.40
N PRO A 323 -10.87 22.84 -0.31
CA PRO A 323 -10.09 23.02 -1.53
C PRO A 323 -8.60 22.77 -1.25
N PHE A 324 -7.95 22.02 -2.11
CA PHE A 324 -6.52 21.75 -1.98
C PHE A 324 -5.72 23.00 -2.32
N GLU A 325 -4.64 23.22 -1.59
CA GLU A 325 -3.77 24.37 -1.83
C GLU A 325 -3.07 24.23 -3.19
N LYS A 326 -2.87 25.33 -3.89
CA LYS A 326 -2.17 25.39 -5.17
C LYS A 326 -1.13 26.50 -5.08
N LEU A 327 0.14 26.13 -5.24
CA LEU A 327 1.28 27.04 -5.21
C LEU A 327 2.18 26.77 -6.41
N THR A 328 2.81 27.78 -6.92
CA THR A 328 3.98 27.57 -7.78
C THR A 328 5.17 27.16 -6.91
N MET A 329 6.17 26.51 -7.52
CA MET A 329 7.38 26.11 -6.82
C MET A 329 8.04 27.30 -6.10
N THR A 330 8.13 28.45 -6.77
CA THR A 330 8.74 29.65 -6.20
C THR A 330 7.90 30.26 -5.08
N GLU A 331 6.57 30.24 -5.20
CA GLU A 331 5.66 30.64 -4.12
C GLU A 331 5.80 29.74 -2.88
N ALA A 332 5.96 28.45 -3.08
CA ALA A 332 6.22 27.51 -1.98
C ALA A 332 7.54 27.80 -1.28
N ILE A 333 8.63 28.04 -2.03
CA ILE A 333 9.91 28.49 -1.46
C ILE A 333 9.72 29.75 -0.64
N LYS A 334 9.05 30.75 -1.20
CA LYS A 334 8.79 32.04 -0.50
C LYS A 334 7.95 31.87 0.77
N LYS A 335 6.97 30.97 0.73
CA LYS A 335 6.09 30.70 1.89
C LYS A 335 6.88 30.14 3.07
N TYR A 336 7.78 29.22 2.83
CA TYR A 336 8.52 28.53 3.88
C TYR A 336 9.92 29.13 4.16
N ARG A 337 10.40 30.01 3.27
CA ARG A 337 11.61 30.82 3.44
C ARG A 337 11.32 32.29 3.07
N PRO A 338 10.64 33.03 3.95
CA PRO A 338 10.11 34.38 3.66
C PRO A 338 11.18 35.43 3.30
N GLU A 339 12.43 35.22 3.70
CA GLU A 339 13.55 36.11 3.36
C GLU A 339 14.02 35.99 1.90
N THR A 340 13.66 34.92 1.19
CA THR A 340 14.02 34.74 -0.21
C THR A 340 13.28 35.70 -1.11
N ASP A 341 14.00 36.49 -1.92
CA ASP A 341 13.38 37.27 -2.99
C ASP A 341 13.13 36.37 -4.22
N LEU A 342 11.92 36.40 -4.78
CA LEU A 342 11.58 35.63 -5.98
C LEU A 342 12.47 35.98 -7.18
N ALA A 343 12.89 37.26 -7.29
CA ALA A 343 13.81 37.69 -8.32
C ALA A 343 15.19 37.05 -8.22
N ASP A 344 15.61 36.66 -7.00
CA ASP A 344 16.88 36.00 -6.78
C ASP A 344 16.87 34.54 -7.26
N LEU A 345 15.70 33.89 -7.29
CA LEU A 345 15.53 32.56 -7.84
C LEU A 345 15.57 32.52 -9.37
N ALA A 346 15.47 33.67 -10.05
CA ALA A 346 15.61 33.79 -11.49
C ALA A 346 17.05 34.09 -11.94
N ASP A 347 17.97 34.31 -10.99
CA ASP A 347 19.41 34.57 -11.26
C ASP A 347 20.24 33.38 -10.77
N MET A 348 21.00 32.77 -11.68
CA MET A 348 21.84 31.59 -11.38
C MET A 348 22.80 31.82 -10.21
N GLY A 349 23.50 32.97 -10.19
CA GLY A 349 24.49 33.24 -9.14
C GLY A 349 23.86 33.40 -7.76
N LYS A 350 22.69 34.03 -7.70
CA LYS A 350 21.96 34.25 -6.47
C LYS A 350 21.25 32.94 -6.00
N ALA A 351 20.64 32.18 -6.91
CA ALA A 351 20.06 30.88 -6.61
C ALA A 351 21.10 29.90 -6.04
N VAL A 352 22.30 29.85 -6.63
CA VAL A 352 23.43 29.06 -6.08
C VAL A 352 23.80 29.53 -4.68
N ALA A 353 23.91 30.85 -4.44
CA ALA A 353 24.23 31.37 -3.11
C ALA A 353 23.14 31.01 -2.08
N ILE A 354 21.86 31.01 -2.47
CA ILE A 354 20.75 30.56 -1.62
C ILE A 354 20.91 29.06 -1.31
N ALA A 355 21.10 28.22 -2.32
CA ALA A 355 21.27 26.77 -2.18
C ALA A 355 22.44 26.43 -1.23
N GLU A 356 23.61 27.05 -1.45
CA GLU A 356 24.77 26.84 -0.59
C GLU A 356 24.52 27.33 0.86
N SER A 357 23.76 28.39 1.05
CA SER A 357 23.43 28.93 2.39
C SER A 357 22.58 27.97 3.24
N ILE A 358 21.85 27.05 2.60
CA ILE A 358 21.02 26.02 3.25
C ILE A 358 21.69 24.63 3.23
N GLY A 359 22.94 24.54 2.80
CA GLY A 359 23.74 23.32 2.84
C GLY A 359 23.69 22.46 1.58
N ILE A 360 23.05 22.90 0.52
CA ILE A 360 23.01 22.17 -0.76
C ILE A 360 24.36 22.33 -1.45
N LYS A 361 24.95 21.21 -1.86
CA LYS A 361 26.15 21.18 -2.66
C LYS A 361 25.78 21.23 -4.14
N VAL A 362 25.87 22.42 -4.74
CA VAL A 362 25.55 22.63 -6.14
C VAL A 362 26.62 22.01 -7.05
N GLU A 363 26.20 21.20 -8.01
CA GLU A 363 27.08 20.60 -9.00
C GLU A 363 27.24 21.51 -10.21
N LYS A 364 28.42 21.45 -10.88
CA LYS A 364 28.73 22.30 -12.01
C LYS A 364 27.88 22.04 -13.25
N SER A 365 27.29 20.85 -13.34
CA SER A 365 26.39 20.42 -14.41
C SER A 365 24.95 20.92 -14.24
N TRP A 366 24.59 21.44 -13.08
CA TRP A 366 23.23 21.89 -12.82
C TRP A 366 22.93 23.24 -13.45
N GLY A 367 21.81 23.34 -14.14
CA GLY A 367 21.25 24.60 -14.57
C GLY A 367 20.41 25.27 -13.49
N LEU A 368 19.84 26.43 -13.80
CA LEU A 368 19.04 27.20 -12.87
C LEU A 368 17.80 26.43 -12.37
N GLY A 369 17.13 25.72 -13.28
CA GLY A 369 15.94 24.94 -12.96
C GLY A 369 16.24 23.86 -11.91
N ARG A 370 17.33 23.13 -12.07
CA ARG A 370 17.75 22.10 -11.09
C ARG A 370 18.07 22.72 -9.74
N VAL A 371 18.80 23.83 -9.69
CA VAL A 371 19.14 24.51 -8.44
C VAL A 371 17.88 24.98 -7.69
N VAL A 372 16.90 25.54 -8.40
CA VAL A 372 15.63 26.01 -7.78
C VAL A 372 14.81 24.82 -7.27
N THR A 373 14.80 23.71 -8.00
CA THR A 373 14.11 22.47 -7.56
C THR A 373 14.72 21.92 -6.26
N GLU A 374 16.04 21.84 -6.17
CA GLU A 374 16.74 21.40 -4.95
C GLU A 374 16.47 22.34 -3.76
N ILE A 375 16.39 23.66 -3.99
CA ILE A 375 15.99 24.61 -2.94
C ILE A 375 14.56 24.31 -2.48
N PHE A 376 13.62 24.06 -3.40
CA PHE A 376 12.24 23.73 -3.06
C PHE A 376 12.16 22.44 -2.23
N GLU A 377 12.82 21.38 -2.65
CA GLU A 377 12.84 20.09 -1.94
C GLU A 377 13.36 20.25 -0.51
N GLU A 378 14.44 21.01 -0.31
CA GLU A 378 15.04 21.22 1.01
C GLU A 378 14.17 22.10 1.92
N VAL A 379 13.57 23.20 1.43
CA VAL A 379 12.94 24.21 2.29
C VAL A 379 11.43 24.08 2.39
N ALA A 380 10.75 23.46 1.41
CA ALA A 380 9.30 23.51 1.32
C ALA A 380 8.62 22.13 1.40
N GLU A 381 9.16 21.11 0.77
CA GLU A 381 8.49 19.80 0.59
C GLU A 381 8.02 19.19 1.91
N SER A 382 8.91 19.11 2.90
CA SER A 382 8.60 18.52 4.21
C SER A 382 7.49 19.26 5.00
N HIS A 383 7.17 20.48 4.60
CA HIS A 383 6.17 21.35 5.24
C HIS A 383 4.79 21.28 4.54
N LEU A 384 4.67 20.59 3.41
CA LEU A 384 3.43 20.43 2.65
C LEU A 384 2.53 19.36 3.31
N ILE A 385 2.02 19.66 4.50
CA ILE A 385 1.27 18.71 5.32
C ILE A 385 -0.15 18.46 4.78
N GLN A 386 -0.90 19.56 4.50
CA GLN A 386 -2.23 19.44 3.92
C GLN A 386 -2.15 19.15 2.40
N PRO A 387 -3.19 18.56 1.80
CA PRO A 387 -3.21 18.29 0.37
C PRO A 387 -2.86 19.54 -0.45
N THR A 388 -1.73 19.51 -1.16
CA THR A 388 -1.17 20.68 -1.86
C THR A 388 -0.65 20.28 -3.24
N PHE A 389 -0.99 21.05 -4.26
CA PHE A 389 -0.40 20.97 -5.59
C PHE A 389 0.71 22.01 -5.73
N ILE A 390 1.87 21.59 -6.20
CA ILE A 390 2.96 22.47 -6.61
C ILE A 390 3.04 22.46 -8.13
N THR A 391 3.07 23.63 -8.73
CA THR A 391 3.06 23.82 -10.20
C THR A 391 4.30 24.57 -10.69
N GLU A 392 4.42 24.74 -12.00
CA GLU A 392 5.49 25.49 -12.65
C GLU A 392 6.90 24.90 -12.42
N TYR A 393 7.00 23.58 -12.60
CA TYR A 393 8.28 22.90 -12.57
C TYR A 393 9.16 23.32 -13.75
N PRO A 394 10.47 23.54 -13.54
CA PRO A 394 11.40 23.88 -14.62
C PRO A 394 11.42 22.81 -15.72
N ALA A 395 11.54 23.26 -16.97
CA ALA A 395 11.66 22.39 -18.13
C ALA A 395 12.90 21.48 -18.06
N GLU A 396 13.98 21.96 -17.45
CA GLU A 396 15.23 21.23 -17.24
C GLU A 396 15.05 19.91 -16.49
N VAL A 397 14.15 19.88 -15.48
CA VAL A 397 13.86 18.71 -14.65
C VAL A 397 12.58 17.97 -15.06
N SER A 398 12.05 18.27 -16.24
CA SER A 398 10.75 17.75 -16.71
C SER A 398 10.84 17.23 -18.15
N PRO A 399 11.60 16.17 -18.42
CA PRO A 399 11.96 15.75 -19.78
C PRO A 399 10.80 15.23 -20.64
N LEU A 400 9.66 14.86 -20.03
CA LEU A 400 8.49 14.30 -20.71
C LEU A 400 7.28 15.25 -20.70
N ALA A 401 7.40 16.37 -19.98
CA ALA A 401 6.33 17.37 -19.86
C ALA A 401 6.42 18.45 -20.94
N ARG A 402 5.26 18.91 -21.38
CA ARG A 402 5.13 20.00 -22.33
C ARG A 402 5.58 21.32 -21.69
N ARG A 403 6.35 22.12 -22.43
CA ARG A 403 6.70 23.50 -22.03
C ARG A 403 5.44 24.35 -21.99
N ASN A 404 5.40 25.31 -21.08
CA ASN A 404 4.35 26.31 -21.05
C ASN A 404 4.48 27.26 -22.26
N ASP A 405 3.35 27.55 -22.91
CA ASP A 405 3.32 28.37 -24.14
C ASP A 405 3.74 29.82 -23.93
N VAL A 406 3.59 30.34 -22.71
CA VAL A 406 3.90 31.75 -22.36
C VAL A 406 5.32 31.86 -21.78
N ASN A 407 5.72 30.92 -20.94
CA ASN A 407 7.03 30.87 -20.35
C ASN A 407 7.67 29.47 -20.59
N PRO A 408 8.45 29.30 -21.66
CA PRO A 408 9.04 28.00 -22.03
C PRO A 408 10.14 27.48 -21.09
N GLU A 409 10.55 28.25 -20.09
CA GLU A 409 11.49 27.81 -19.05
C GLU A 409 10.82 26.88 -18.02
N ILE A 410 9.49 26.94 -17.93
CA ILE A 410 8.68 26.06 -17.09
C ILE A 410 7.83 25.11 -17.93
N THR A 411 7.30 24.07 -17.28
CA THR A 411 6.38 23.10 -17.87
C THR A 411 4.98 23.19 -17.27
N ASP A 412 3.99 22.73 -18.02
CA ASP A 412 2.61 22.51 -17.56
C ASP A 412 2.56 21.22 -16.72
N ARG A 413 3.21 21.24 -15.55
CA ARG A 413 3.41 20.12 -14.63
C ARG A 413 3.00 20.49 -13.21
N PHE A 414 2.51 19.51 -12.49
CA PHE A 414 2.33 19.61 -11.05
C PHE A 414 2.84 18.36 -10.34
N GLU A 415 3.20 18.53 -9.08
CA GLU A 415 3.29 17.43 -8.13
C GLU A 415 2.28 17.63 -7.02
N PHE A 416 1.77 16.53 -6.47
CA PHE A 416 0.76 16.52 -5.43
C PHE A 416 1.33 15.96 -4.13
N PHE A 417 1.22 16.74 -3.06
CA PHE A 417 1.80 16.44 -1.75
C PHE A 417 0.76 16.26 -0.67
N ILE A 418 0.99 15.30 0.23
CA ILE A 418 0.25 15.10 1.48
C ILE A 418 1.23 14.65 2.55
N GLY A 419 1.23 15.32 3.72
CA GLY A 419 2.07 14.93 4.84
C GLY A 419 3.56 15.04 4.56
N GLY A 420 3.98 16.05 3.78
CA GLY A 420 5.36 16.26 3.37
C GLY A 420 5.89 15.16 2.45
N ARG A 421 5.03 14.60 1.59
CA ARG A 421 5.38 13.50 0.67
C ARG A 421 4.72 13.73 -0.67
N GLU A 422 5.47 13.53 -1.73
CA GLU A 422 4.94 13.41 -3.10
C GLU A 422 4.05 12.16 -3.18
N ILE A 423 2.81 12.36 -3.64
CA ILE A 423 1.81 11.31 -3.82
C ILE A 423 1.52 11.08 -5.31
N GLY A 424 1.71 12.11 -6.12
CA GLY A 424 1.49 12.05 -7.57
C GLY A 424 2.22 13.15 -8.30
N ASN A 425 2.52 12.88 -9.56
CA ASN A 425 3.18 13.77 -10.51
C ASN A 425 2.44 13.72 -11.84
N GLY A 426 1.94 14.84 -12.30
CA GLY A 426 1.15 14.90 -13.53
C GLY A 426 1.47 16.13 -14.37
N PHE A 427 1.27 16.01 -15.66
CA PHE A 427 1.57 17.09 -16.60
C PHE A 427 0.80 16.98 -17.91
N SER A 428 0.76 18.11 -18.63
CA SER A 428 0.44 18.08 -20.06
C SER A 428 1.61 17.43 -20.80
N GLU A 429 1.30 16.42 -21.59
CA GLU A 429 2.30 15.58 -22.25
C GLU A 429 3.04 16.34 -23.35
N LEU A 430 4.35 16.13 -23.43
CA LEU A 430 5.12 16.55 -24.58
C LEU A 430 4.70 15.70 -25.78
N ASN A 431 4.10 16.33 -26.77
CA ASN A 431 3.62 15.69 -28.00
C ASN A 431 4.35 16.17 -29.27
N ASP A 432 5.38 17.01 -29.11
CA ASP A 432 6.30 17.37 -30.18
C ASP A 432 7.41 16.32 -30.28
N ALA A 433 7.41 15.55 -31.36
CA ALA A 433 8.35 14.47 -31.58
C ALA A 433 9.81 14.96 -31.69
N GLU A 434 10.03 16.14 -32.29
CA GLU A 434 11.37 16.71 -32.47
C GLU A 434 11.94 17.20 -31.11
N ASP A 435 11.12 17.91 -30.30
CA ASP A 435 11.53 18.31 -28.94
C ASP A 435 11.77 17.06 -28.05
N GLN A 436 10.93 16.03 -28.15
CA GLN A 436 11.13 14.79 -27.39
C GLN A 436 12.44 14.07 -27.78
N ALA A 437 12.74 13.99 -29.08
CA ALA A 437 13.98 13.39 -29.56
C ALA A 437 15.22 14.15 -29.01
N GLN A 438 15.16 15.49 -29.02
CA GLN A 438 16.23 16.30 -28.45
C GLN A 438 16.41 16.06 -26.95
N ARG A 439 15.32 16.00 -26.19
CA ARG A 439 15.41 15.76 -24.73
C ARG A 439 15.91 14.36 -24.41
N PHE A 440 15.57 13.34 -25.20
CA PHE A 440 16.18 12.02 -25.05
C PHE A 440 17.68 12.02 -25.36
N ALA A 441 18.12 12.79 -26.38
CA ALA A 441 19.52 12.94 -26.65
C ALA A 441 20.26 13.62 -25.48
N ASP A 442 19.67 14.62 -24.87
CA ASP A 442 20.22 15.29 -23.68
C ASP A 442 20.31 14.35 -22.48
N GLN A 443 19.30 13.47 -22.27
CA GLN A 443 19.33 12.42 -21.24
C GLN A 443 20.45 11.39 -21.47
N VAL A 444 20.69 10.98 -22.73
CA VAL A 444 21.80 10.08 -23.08
C VAL A 444 23.15 10.75 -22.78
N ASN A 445 23.28 12.02 -23.11
CA ASN A 445 24.51 12.79 -22.80
C ASN A 445 24.74 12.88 -21.27
N ALA A 446 23.69 13.08 -20.48
CA ALA A 446 23.77 13.07 -19.02
C ALA A 446 24.20 11.70 -18.50
N LYS A 447 23.65 10.61 -19.08
CA LYS A 447 24.00 9.22 -18.74
C LYS A 447 25.47 8.93 -19.04
N ASP A 448 25.98 9.36 -20.20
CA ASP A 448 27.37 9.20 -20.58
C ASP A 448 28.33 10.04 -19.69
N ALA A 449 27.81 11.11 -19.11
CA ALA A 449 28.50 11.92 -18.11
C ALA A 449 28.46 11.32 -16.67
N GLY A 450 27.77 10.22 -16.46
CA GLY A 450 27.74 9.47 -15.19
C GLY A 450 26.43 9.54 -14.41
N ASP A 451 25.35 10.06 -14.99
CA ASP A 451 24.03 10.01 -14.40
C ASP A 451 23.36 8.65 -14.70
N ASP A 452 23.48 7.70 -13.76
CA ASP A 452 22.93 6.35 -13.91
C ASP A 452 21.40 6.29 -13.95
N GLU A 453 20.72 7.36 -13.55
CA GLU A 453 19.25 7.47 -13.50
C GLU A 453 18.67 8.10 -14.76
N ALA A 454 19.51 8.74 -15.59
CA ALA A 454 19.08 9.34 -16.85
C ALA A 454 18.47 8.29 -17.81
N MET A 455 17.46 8.73 -18.57
CA MET A 455 16.71 7.86 -19.47
C MET A 455 17.53 7.41 -20.68
N PHE A 456 17.10 6.26 -21.25
CA PHE A 456 17.58 5.78 -22.54
C PHE A 456 16.86 6.49 -23.68
N TYR A 457 17.47 6.51 -24.87
CA TYR A 457 16.80 6.94 -26.09
C TYR A 457 15.86 5.83 -26.59
N ASP A 458 14.57 6.12 -26.65
CA ASP A 458 13.54 5.21 -27.18
C ASP A 458 13.10 5.70 -28.57
N GLU A 459 13.76 5.18 -29.63
CA GLU A 459 13.48 5.54 -31.01
C GLU A 459 12.06 5.16 -31.45
N ASP A 460 11.56 4.01 -30.97
CA ASP A 460 10.19 3.56 -31.28
C ASP A 460 9.14 4.49 -30.65
N TYR A 461 9.41 5.03 -29.48
CA TYR A 461 8.52 6.01 -28.87
C TYR A 461 8.52 7.34 -29.63
N VAL A 462 9.68 7.82 -30.10
CA VAL A 462 9.75 9.02 -30.96
C VAL A 462 8.98 8.77 -32.25
N THR A 463 9.15 7.62 -32.88
CA THR A 463 8.37 7.21 -34.06
C THR A 463 6.86 7.18 -33.77
N ALA A 464 6.45 6.72 -32.61
CA ALA A 464 5.04 6.76 -32.22
C ALA A 464 4.53 8.20 -32.12
N LEU A 465 5.30 9.13 -31.55
CA LEU A 465 4.93 10.55 -31.52
C LEU A 465 4.85 11.19 -32.91
N GLU A 466 5.67 10.76 -33.86
CA GLU A 466 5.59 11.20 -35.26
C GLU A 466 4.26 10.79 -35.93
N HIS A 467 3.60 9.72 -35.47
CA HIS A 467 2.26 9.36 -35.88
C HIS A 467 1.16 10.25 -35.27
N GLY A 468 1.51 11.07 -34.29
CA GLY A 468 0.63 12.07 -33.67
C GLY A 468 0.07 11.60 -32.32
N LEU A 469 0.56 12.16 -31.22
CA LEU A 469 -0.08 12.11 -29.92
C LEU A 469 -1.03 13.32 -29.83
N PRO A 470 -2.35 13.14 -29.64
CA PRO A 470 -3.25 14.26 -29.40
C PRO A 470 -2.84 15.03 -28.13
N PRO A 471 -3.30 16.29 -27.95
CA PRO A 471 -3.12 16.96 -26.67
C PRO A 471 -3.59 16.03 -25.54
N THR A 472 -2.68 15.67 -24.65
CA THR A 472 -2.91 14.63 -23.62
C THR A 472 -2.38 15.10 -22.29
N ALA A 473 -3.05 14.75 -21.21
CA ALA A 473 -2.54 14.92 -19.87
C ALA A 473 -2.38 13.55 -19.18
N GLY A 474 -1.28 13.36 -18.46
CA GLY A 474 -0.91 12.12 -17.76
C GLY A 474 -0.53 12.36 -16.30
N LEU A 475 -0.86 11.40 -15.45
CA LEU A 475 -0.58 11.37 -14.01
C LEU A 475 -0.14 9.97 -13.62
#